data_130b5a5e31e30d4e46f084b73f6f1a56
#
_entry.id   130b5a5e31e30d4e46f084b73f6f1a56
#
_cell.length_a   1.000
_cell.length_b   1.000
_cell.length_c   1.000
_cell.angle_alpha   90.00
_cell.angle_beta   90.00
_cell.angle_gamma   90.00
#
_symmetry.space_group_name_H-M   'P 1'
#
loop_
_entity.id
_entity.type
_entity.pdbx_description
1 polymer ?
#
loop_
_entity_poly.entity_id
_entity_poly.type
_entity_poly.pdbx_seq_one_letter_code
_entity_poly.pdbx_strand_id
1 'polypeptide(L)'
;MAADSAGNDLSAAKIVVTSAYRFAPYDATQKLTSDLIAPTVADVKTGLDKIFSKGGFVGLITEDGAPQPGRDADDAIKFHQPGYSVNGTASLTEQFTVAEDNSITRQMTIGTPDTNGVYHVTDVIQDGKWFCYKETVFKNGTHRRSLGVVNLTSNEQGQETSGKNTGDAWTIEWIQDAACDSGNSKYLESFVTPTVSSDSHTGDHQADGSESQPVTD
;
A
#
# COMPACT_ATOMS: atom_id res chain seq x y z
N MET A 1 -20.19 -16.09 4.47
CA MET A 1 -21.09 -16.98 3.68
C MET A 1 -20.21 -18.08 3.13
N ALA A 2 -20.70 -19.32 3.10
CA ALA A 2 -19.97 -20.40 2.43
C ALA A 2 -20.03 -20.21 0.90
N ALA A 3 -19.03 -20.74 0.19
CA ALA A 3 -19.05 -20.75 -1.26
C ALA A 3 -20.27 -21.50 -1.81
N ASP A 4 -20.80 -21.07 -2.94
CA ASP A 4 -21.88 -21.78 -3.63
C ASP A 4 -21.39 -23.06 -4.30
N SER A 5 -22.31 -23.81 -4.95
CA SER A 5 -21.96 -25.07 -5.63
C SER A 5 -21.01 -24.90 -6.83
N ALA A 6 -20.81 -23.68 -7.32
CA ALA A 6 -19.86 -23.34 -8.37
C ALA A 6 -18.52 -22.80 -7.81
N GLY A 7 -18.39 -22.74 -6.48
CA GLY A 7 -17.20 -22.24 -5.79
C GLY A 7 -17.14 -20.72 -5.65
N ASN A 8 -18.22 -19.99 -5.97
CA ASN A 8 -18.27 -18.55 -5.82
C ASN A 8 -18.45 -18.15 -4.35
N ASP A 9 -17.55 -17.36 -3.82
CA ASP A 9 -17.60 -16.84 -2.45
C ASP A 9 -17.53 -15.30 -2.45
N LEU A 10 -18.67 -14.67 -2.22
CA LEU A 10 -18.74 -13.21 -2.17
C LEU A 10 -17.92 -12.62 -1.00
N SER A 11 -17.72 -13.38 0.09
CA SER A 11 -16.90 -12.92 1.22
C SER A 11 -15.40 -12.88 0.89
N ALA A 12 -14.98 -13.64 -0.13
CA ALA A 12 -13.62 -13.63 -0.66
C ALA A 12 -13.40 -12.55 -1.74
N ALA A 13 -14.44 -11.82 -2.15
CA ALA A 13 -14.32 -10.78 -3.16
C ALA A 13 -13.40 -9.65 -2.70
N LYS A 14 -12.44 -9.29 -3.55
CA LYS A 14 -11.44 -8.24 -3.28
C LYS A 14 -12.02 -6.84 -3.57
N ILE A 15 -12.90 -6.36 -2.72
CA ILE A 15 -13.45 -5.00 -2.82
C ILE A 15 -12.56 -4.08 -1.99
N VAL A 16 -11.78 -3.22 -2.65
CA VAL A 16 -10.88 -2.26 -2.00
C VAL A 16 -11.70 -1.15 -1.33
N VAL A 17 -11.35 -0.83 -0.09
CA VAL A 17 -11.90 0.31 0.65
C VAL A 17 -10.93 1.48 0.62
N THR A 18 -9.64 1.21 0.88
CA THR A 18 -8.60 2.24 0.87
C THR A 18 -7.23 1.63 0.65
N SER A 19 -6.29 2.45 0.19
CA SER A 19 -4.87 2.11 0.10
C SER A 19 -4.04 3.27 0.64
N ALA A 20 -2.95 2.95 1.31
CA ALA A 20 -1.99 3.92 1.84
C ALA A 20 -0.57 3.51 1.46
N TYR A 21 0.25 4.51 1.13
CA TYR A 21 1.68 4.32 0.87
C TYR A 21 2.50 5.12 1.85
N ARG A 22 3.56 4.51 2.32
CA ARG A 22 4.58 5.14 3.15
C ARG A 22 5.94 4.92 2.51
N PHE A 23 6.69 6.00 2.32
CA PHE A 23 8.04 5.95 1.75
C PHE A 23 9.06 6.46 2.75
N ALA A 24 10.28 5.96 2.62
CA ALA A 24 11.45 6.50 3.32
C ALA A 24 12.67 6.44 2.42
N PRO A 25 13.63 7.37 2.57
CA PRO A 25 14.91 7.29 1.89
C PRO A 25 15.59 5.95 2.16
N TYR A 26 16.20 5.37 1.13
CA TYR A 26 16.91 4.10 1.22
C TYR A 26 18.11 4.20 2.14
N ASP A 27 18.26 3.20 3.00
CA ASP A 27 19.45 3.02 3.87
C ASP A 27 19.89 1.56 3.78
N ALA A 28 21.03 1.30 3.18
CA ALA A 28 21.58 -0.04 2.96
C ALA A 28 21.85 -0.81 4.28
N THR A 29 21.92 -0.13 5.42
CA THR A 29 22.11 -0.75 6.74
C THR A 29 20.82 -1.35 7.31
N GLN A 30 19.66 -0.88 6.83
CA GLN A 30 18.36 -1.41 7.23
C GLN A 30 18.01 -2.66 6.43
N LYS A 31 17.26 -3.57 7.05
CA LYS A 31 16.81 -4.80 6.41
C LYS A 31 15.30 -4.93 6.52
N LEU A 32 14.68 -5.22 5.38
CA LEU A 32 13.26 -5.52 5.28
C LEU A 32 13.09 -7.03 5.32
N THR A 33 12.52 -7.51 6.40
CA THR A 33 12.33 -8.93 6.68
C THR A 33 10.85 -9.27 6.81
N SER A 34 10.48 -10.53 6.61
CA SER A 34 9.08 -10.97 6.60
C SER A 34 8.36 -10.80 7.95
N ASP A 35 9.11 -10.82 9.05
CA ASP A 35 8.59 -10.61 10.40
C ASP A 35 8.01 -9.21 10.60
N LEU A 36 8.48 -8.19 9.85
CA LEU A 36 7.97 -6.82 9.95
C LEU A 36 6.50 -6.70 9.54
N ILE A 37 6.05 -7.51 8.60
CA ILE A 37 4.67 -7.47 8.07
C ILE A 37 3.94 -8.80 8.24
N ALA A 38 4.45 -9.71 9.06
CA ALA A 38 3.83 -11.01 9.28
C ALA A 38 2.35 -10.87 9.70
N PRO A 39 1.48 -11.83 9.32
CA PRO A 39 0.06 -11.78 9.69
C PRO A 39 -0.20 -11.73 11.19
N THR A 40 0.75 -12.20 12.00
CA THR A 40 0.70 -12.18 13.47
C THR A 40 1.02 -10.81 14.07
N VAL A 41 1.56 -9.87 13.28
CA VAL A 41 1.86 -8.51 13.74
C VAL A 41 0.59 -7.68 13.68
N ALA A 42 -0.01 -7.41 14.85
CA ALA A 42 -1.22 -6.62 14.96
C ALA A 42 -0.96 -5.14 14.61
N ASP A 43 0.13 -4.58 15.10
CA ASP A 43 0.56 -3.20 14.82
C ASP A 43 1.90 -3.19 14.08
N VAL A 44 1.84 -3.07 12.75
CA VAL A 44 3.04 -2.94 11.91
C VAL A 44 3.75 -1.60 12.09
N LYS A 45 3.06 -0.55 12.60
CA LYS A 45 3.65 0.78 12.73
C LYS A 45 4.88 0.75 13.62
N THR A 46 4.81 0.10 14.78
CA THR A 46 5.92 0.02 15.73
C THR A 46 7.18 -0.61 15.11
N GLY A 47 7.04 -1.68 14.32
CA GLY A 47 8.18 -2.33 13.63
C GLY A 47 8.74 -1.47 12.51
N LEU A 48 7.86 -0.82 11.75
CA LEU A 48 8.22 -0.01 10.60
C LEU A 48 8.71 1.40 10.97
N ASP A 49 8.35 1.95 12.12
CA ASP A 49 8.73 3.31 12.50
C ASP A 49 10.23 3.53 12.59
N LYS A 50 11.00 2.50 12.91
CA LYS A 50 12.47 2.58 12.89
C LYS A 50 13.00 2.77 11.47
N ILE A 51 12.45 2.02 10.50
CA ILE A 51 12.88 2.05 9.09
C ILE A 51 12.37 3.33 8.43
N PHE A 52 11.14 3.70 8.71
CA PHE A 52 10.46 4.86 8.13
C PHE A 52 10.57 6.14 8.97
N SER A 53 11.54 6.24 9.89
CA SER A 53 11.71 7.40 10.78
C SER A 53 11.97 8.72 10.04
N LYS A 54 12.62 8.64 8.87
CA LYS A 54 12.90 9.78 7.98
C LYS A 54 11.93 9.85 6.79
N GLY A 55 10.86 9.08 6.84
CA GLY A 55 9.87 8.97 5.78
C GLY A 55 8.51 9.47 6.19
N GLY A 56 7.52 9.28 5.32
CA GLY A 56 6.15 9.67 5.57
C GLY A 56 5.15 8.97 4.67
N PHE A 57 3.88 9.18 4.96
CA PHE A 57 2.80 8.80 4.07
C PHE A 57 2.66 9.82 2.95
N VAL A 58 2.30 9.35 1.75
CA VAL A 58 2.00 10.25 0.61
C VAL A 58 0.68 11.01 0.79
N GLY A 59 -0.17 10.56 1.73
CA GLY A 59 -1.47 11.13 1.99
C GLY A 59 -2.56 10.60 1.07
N LEU A 60 -3.48 11.47 0.65
CA LEU A 60 -4.62 11.09 -0.16
C LEU A 60 -4.21 10.72 -1.59
N ILE A 61 -4.90 9.72 -2.11
CA ILE A 61 -4.81 9.27 -3.51
C ILE A 61 -6.13 9.59 -4.17
N THR A 62 -6.10 10.07 -5.43
CA THR A 62 -7.34 10.39 -6.16
C THR A 62 -8.12 9.12 -6.48
N GLU A 63 -9.44 9.23 -6.60
CA GLU A 63 -10.29 8.09 -6.93
C GLU A 63 -9.98 7.53 -8.33
N ASP A 64 -9.84 8.42 -9.32
CA ASP A 64 -9.53 8.06 -10.72
C ASP A 64 -8.09 7.55 -10.88
N GLY A 65 -7.18 7.93 -9.97
CA GLY A 65 -5.79 7.49 -9.92
C GLY A 65 -5.54 6.44 -8.83
N ALA A 66 -6.52 5.59 -8.55
CA ALA A 66 -6.37 4.49 -7.60
C ALA A 66 -5.21 3.56 -7.98
N PRO A 67 -4.53 2.92 -7.01
CA PRO A 67 -3.36 2.09 -7.26
C PRO A 67 -3.61 0.97 -8.27
N GLN A 68 -2.82 0.95 -9.33
CA GLN A 68 -2.88 -0.05 -10.40
C GLN A 68 -1.54 -0.80 -10.48
N PRO A 69 -1.45 -2.02 -9.91
CA PRO A 69 -0.29 -2.88 -10.07
C PRO A 69 -0.16 -3.36 -11.51
N GLY A 70 1.06 -3.30 -12.06
CA GLY A 70 1.42 -3.83 -13.36
C GLY A 70 2.49 -4.92 -13.26
N ARG A 71 2.45 -5.86 -14.18
CA ARG A 71 3.50 -6.84 -14.36
C ARG A 71 3.75 -7.03 -15.85
N ASP A 72 4.80 -6.41 -16.34
CA ASP A 72 5.23 -6.52 -17.72
C ASP A 72 6.39 -7.49 -17.79
N ALA A 73 6.20 -8.58 -18.55
CA ALA A 73 7.25 -9.56 -18.78
C ALA A 73 7.92 -9.29 -20.12
N ASP A 74 9.24 -9.36 -20.12
CA ASP A 74 10.01 -9.38 -21.37
C ASP A 74 9.58 -10.59 -22.21
N ASP A 75 9.78 -10.50 -23.53
CA ASP A 75 9.54 -11.59 -24.43
C ASP A 75 10.30 -12.86 -24.01
N ALA A 76 9.66 -14.01 -24.19
CA ALA A 76 10.30 -15.28 -23.90
C ALA A 76 11.52 -15.49 -24.80
N ILE A 77 12.65 -15.83 -24.19
CA ILE A 77 13.87 -16.20 -24.91
C ILE A 77 13.64 -17.55 -25.58
N LYS A 78 13.63 -17.56 -26.90
CA LYS A 78 13.47 -18.77 -27.71
C LYS A 78 14.83 -19.36 -28.10
N PHE A 79 14.97 -20.65 -28.01
CA PHE A 79 16.18 -21.35 -28.42
C PHE A 79 16.08 -21.82 -29.89
N HIS A 80 17.23 -22.04 -30.49
CA HIS A 80 17.29 -22.56 -31.88
C HIS A 80 16.59 -23.92 -32.03
N GLN A 81 16.55 -24.72 -30.96
CA GLN A 81 15.84 -26.00 -30.93
C GLN A 81 14.33 -25.72 -30.81
N PRO A 82 13.50 -26.24 -31.70
CA PRO A 82 12.06 -26.05 -31.68
C PRO A 82 11.42 -26.55 -30.38
N GLY A 83 10.51 -25.75 -29.80
CA GLY A 83 9.75 -26.11 -28.60
C GLY A 83 10.42 -25.74 -27.30
N TYR A 84 11.60 -25.16 -27.28
CA TYR A 84 12.27 -24.67 -26.07
C TYR A 84 12.20 -23.14 -25.96
N SER A 85 11.71 -22.65 -24.82
CA SER A 85 11.75 -21.25 -24.46
C SER A 85 11.87 -21.07 -22.95
N VAL A 86 12.46 -19.95 -22.53
CA VAL A 86 12.50 -19.52 -21.12
C VAL A 86 11.77 -18.18 -21.03
N ASN A 87 10.91 -18.03 -20.05
CA ASN A 87 10.22 -16.77 -19.81
C ASN A 87 11.22 -15.66 -19.53
N GLY A 88 10.96 -14.48 -20.06
CA GLY A 88 11.70 -13.26 -19.76
C GLY A 88 11.53 -12.85 -18.29
N THR A 89 12.35 -11.92 -17.85
CA THR A 89 12.19 -11.26 -16.54
C THR A 89 10.95 -10.36 -16.58
N ALA A 90 10.32 -10.16 -15.41
CA ALA A 90 9.19 -9.25 -15.31
C ALA A 90 9.55 -8.00 -14.50
N SER A 91 9.21 -6.82 -15.01
CA SER A 91 9.13 -5.61 -14.19
C SER A 91 7.82 -5.62 -13.41
N LEU A 92 7.89 -5.18 -12.16
CA LEU A 92 6.74 -5.02 -11.27
C LEU A 92 6.56 -3.54 -11.00
N THR A 93 5.59 -2.94 -11.66
CA THR A 93 5.29 -1.52 -11.54
C THR A 93 4.01 -1.28 -10.78
N GLU A 94 3.83 -0.07 -10.30
CA GLU A 94 2.58 0.37 -9.73
C GLU A 94 2.36 1.84 -10.04
N GLN A 95 1.17 2.16 -10.55
CA GLN A 95 0.76 3.52 -10.89
C GLN A 95 -0.32 3.99 -9.93
N PHE A 96 -0.23 5.23 -9.47
CA PHE A 96 -1.25 5.89 -8.65
C PHE A 96 -1.10 7.39 -8.71
N THR A 97 -2.16 8.14 -8.39
CA THR A 97 -2.14 9.61 -8.42
C THR A 97 -2.24 10.16 -7.00
N VAL A 98 -1.18 10.84 -6.57
CA VAL A 98 -1.07 11.47 -5.26
C VAL A 98 -1.80 12.80 -5.29
N ALA A 99 -2.68 13.04 -4.31
CA ALA A 99 -3.49 14.26 -4.21
C ALA A 99 -2.92 15.29 -3.21
N GLU A 100 -1.96 14.88 -2.39
CA GLU A 100 -1.36 15.74 -1.37
C GLU A 100 0.06 16.13 -1.73
N ASP A 101 0.37 17.40 -1.48
CA ASP A 101 1.72 17.94 -1.55
C ASP A 101 2.28 18.07 -0.12
N ASN A 102 3.16 17.16 0.27
CA ASN A 102 3.78 17.11 1.59
C ASN A 102 5.31 16.91 1.50
N SER A 103 5.99 16.86 2.64
CA SER A 103 7.46 16.78 2.67
C SER A 103 8.02 15.54 1.98
N ILE A 104 7.35 14.38 2.07
CA ILE A 104 7.84 13.16 1.46
C ILE A 104 7.57 13.14 -0.04
N THR A 105 6.44 13.66 -0.49
CA THR A 105 6.12 13.77 -1.92
C THR A 105 7.12 14.68 -2.62
N ARG A 106 7.40 15.86 -2.04
CA ARG A 106 8.43 16.78 -2.57
C ARG A 106 9.83 16.15 -2.55
N GLN A 107 10.19 15.47 -1.47
CA GLN A 107 11.50 14.83 -1.38
C GLN A 107 11.72 13.77 -2.47
N MET A 108 10.67 13.03 -2.82
CA MET A 108 10.74 12.00 -3.87
C MET A 108 10.79 12.59 -5.28
N THR A 109 10.12 13.74 -5.51
CA THR A 109 9.97 14.33 -6.85
C THR A 109 11.02 15.38 -7.17
N ILE A 110 11.26 16.32 -6.25
CA ILE A 110 12.12 17.49 -6.47
C ILE A 110 13.30 17.56 -5.51
N GLY A 111 13.41 16.62 -4.56
CA GLY A 111 14.51 16.56 -3.62
C GLY A 111 14.26 17.29 -2.30
N THR A 112 15.36 17.62 -1.61
CA THR A 112 15.32 18.32 -0.33
C THR A 112 15.59 19.81 -0.51
N PRO A 113 14.93 20.69 0.28
CA PRO A 113 15.21 22.11 0.20
C PRO A 113 16.58 22.47 0.78
N ASP A 114 17.11 23.59 0.36
CA ASP A 114 18.31 24.20 0.95
C ASP A 114 18.03 24.79 2.35
N THR A 115 19.02 25.46 2.93
CA THR A 115 18.92 26.09 4.26
C THR A 115 17.93 27.24 4.32
N ASN A 116 17.53 27.79 3.17
CA ASN A 116 16.53 28.86 3.04
C ASN A 116 15.11 28.30 2.76
N GLY A 117 14.95 26.97 2.67
CA GLY A 117 13.68 26.32 2.34
C GLY A 117 13.36 26.31 0.84
N VAL A 118 14.34 26.57 -0.03
CA VAL A 118 14.19 26.62 -1.49
C VAL A 118 14.56 25.28 -2.11
N TYR A 119 13.71 24.74 -2.98
CA TYR A 119 13.99 23.55 -3.77
C TYR A 119 14.67 23.93 -5.10
N HIS A 120 15.76 23.23 -5.41
CA HIS A 120 16.49 23.39 -6.67
C HIS A 120 16.04 22.32 -7.64
N VAL A 121 15.01 22.61 -8.44
CA VAL A 121 14.42 21.67 -9.37
C VAL A 121 15.31 21.52 -10.60
N THR A 122 15.64 20.29 -10.95
CA THR A 122 16.41 19.93 -12.14
C THR A 122 15.53 19.09 -13.09
N ASP A 123 15.98 18.85 -14.29
CA ASP A 123 15.34 18.01 -15.30
C ASP A 123 15.52 16.51 -15.06
N VAL A 124 16.18 16.16 -13.99
CA VAL A 124 16.47 14.75 -13.61
C VAL A 124 15.48 14.31 -12.54
N ILE A 125 14.76 13.21 -12.80
CA ILE A 125 14.02 12.50 -11.75
C ILE A 125 15.03 12.10 -10.67
N GLN A 126 14.69 12.29 -9.40
CA GLN A 126 15.59 11.97 -8.30
C GLN A 126 15.96 10.49 -8.36
N ASP A 127 17.18 10.20 -8.84
CA ASP A 127 17.76 8.85 -8.87
C ASP A 127 17.98 8.36 -7.45
N GLY A 128 16.97 7.70 -6.89
CA GLY A 128 17.05 7.21 -5.53
C GLY A 128 16.19 5.99 -5.33
N LYS A 129 16.75 5.02 -4.61
CA LYS A 129 15.99 3.93 -4.05
C LYS A 129 15.22 4.43 -2.85
N TRP A 130 14.01 3.90 -2.67
CA TRP A 130 13.15 4.22 -1.54
C TRP A 130 12.66 2.93 -0.90
N PHE A 131 12.58 2.92 0.42
CA PHE A 131 11.75 1.92 1.09
C PHE A 131 10.29 2.28 0.88
N CYS A 132 9.49 1.29 0.54
CA CYS A 132 8.06 1.43 0.32
C CYS A 132 7.30 0.43 1.18
N TYR A 133 6.35 0.93 1.95
CA TYR A 133 5.30 0.15 2.59
C TYR A 133 3.96 0.55 2.01
N LYS A 134 3.21 -0.43 1.55
CA LYS A 134 1.83 -0.26 1.07
C LYS A 134 0.89 -1.09 1.91
N GLU A 135 -0.22 -0.52 2.30
CA GLU A 135 -1.33 -1.24 2.89
C GLU A 135 -2.61 -1.02 2.09
N THR A 136 -3.30 -2.09 1.74
CA THR A 136 -4.60 -2.06 1.07
C THR A 136 -5.61 -2.75 1.98
N VAL A 137 -6.69 -2.04 2.32
CA VAL A 137 -7.77 -2.56 3.15
C VAL A 137 -8.93 -2.95 2.26
N PHE A 138 -9.44 -4.18 2.44
CA PHE A 138 -10.59 -4.70 1.72
C PHE A 138 -11.86 -4.63 2.57
N LYS A 139 -13.02 -4.61 1.91
CA LYS A 139 -14.34 -4.54 2.57
C LYS A 139 -14.61 -5.70 3.53
N ASN A 140 -14.01 -6.85 3.29
CA ASN A 140 -14.09 -8.01 4.19
C ASN A 140 -13.17 -7.89 5.42
N GLY A 141 -12.52 -6.74 5.62
CA GLY A 141 -11.60 -6.48 6.72
C GLY A 141 -10.19 -7.07 6.53
N THR A 142 -9.91 -7.75 5.42
CA THR A 142 -8.55 -8.23 5.13
C THR A 142 -7.64 -7.05 4.78
N HIS A 143 -6.44 -7.04 5.33
CA HIS A 143 -5.38 -6.10 5.00
C HIS A 143 -4.32 -6.81 4.16
N ARG A 144 -4.01 -6.28 2.98
CA ARG A 144 -2.86 -6.68 2.19
C ARG A 144 -1.74 -5.69 2.45
N ARG A 145 -0.62 -6.19 2.92
CA ARG A 145 0.59 -5.42 3.25
C ARG A 145 1.70 -5.80 2.30
N SER A 146 2.31 -4.81 1.67
CA SER A 146 3.47 -5.01 0.79
C SER A 146 4.63 -4.15 1.28
N LEU A 147 5.82 -4.71 1.33
CA LEU A 147 7.04 -4.06 1.85
C LEU A 147 8.23 -4.39 0.94
N GLY A 148 8.93 -3.39 0.47
CA GLY A 148 10.08 -3.60 -0.41
C GLY A 148 10.83 -2.33 -0.74
N VAL A 149 11.66 -2.43 -1.77
CA VAL A 149 12.45 -1.30 -2.29
C VAL A 149 11.91 -0.92 -3.66
N VAL A 150 11.75 0.38 -3.89
CA VAL A 150 11.22 0.92 -5.15
C VAL A 150 12.09 2.04 -5.71
N ASN A 151 11.96 2.26 -7.01
CA ASN A 151 12.37 3.49 -7.69
C ASN A 151 11.11 4.22 -8.16
N LEU A 152 11.15 5.55 -8.12
CA LEU A 152 10.18 6.40 -8.83
C LEU A 152 10.62 6.50 -10.30
N THR A 153 9.85 5.93 -11.22
CA THR A 153 10.20 5.87 -12.64
C THR A 153 9.51 6.95 -13.47
N SER A 154 8.39 7.47 -12.99
CA SER A 154 7.68 8.60 -13.61
C SER A 154 6.95 9.41 -12.56
N ASN A 155 6.93 10.73 -12.78
CA ASN A 155 6.13 11.69 -12.06
C ASN A 155 5.58 12.71 -13.06
N GLU A 156 4.26 12.68 -13.25
CA GLU A 156 3.56 13.60 -14.14
C GLU A 156 2.64 14.49 -13.30
N GLN A 157 2.93 15.79 -13.27
CA GLN A 157 2.11 16.77 -12.58
C GLN A 157 0.79 16.96 -13.32
N GLY A 158 -0.31 16.92 -12.59
CA GLY A 158 -1.62 17.19 -13.14
C GLY A 158 -1.82 18.67 -13.47
N GLN A 159 -2.83 18.95 -14.28
CA GLN A 159 -3.16 20.31 -14.67
C GLN A 159 -3.71 21.10 -13.46
N GLU A 160 -3.11 22.24 -13.16
CA GLU A 160 -3.57 23.17 -12.13
C GLU A 160 -4.85 23.89 -12.59
N THR A 161 -6.01 23.40 -12.19
CA THR A 161 -7.32 23.96 -12.52
C THR A 161 -7.98 24.49 -11.26
N SER A 162 -8.40 25.77 -11.29
CA SER A 162 -9.09 26.40 -10.15
C SER A 162 -10.32 25.58 -9.70
N GLY A 163 -10.39 25.32 -8.39
CA GLY A 163 -11.50 24.59 -7.78
C GLY A 163 -11.49 23.07 -8.01
N LYS A 164 -10.42 22.51 -8.59
CA LYS A 164 -10.22 21.06 -8.73
C LYS A 164 -8.98 20.63 -7.98
N ASN A 165 -8.98 19.36 -7.54
CA ASN A 165 -7.77 18.75 -7.03
C ASN A 165 -6.78 18.54 -8.17
N THR A 166 -5.54 18.95 -7.96
CA THR A 166 -4.41 18.65 -8.85
C THR A 166 -3.70 17.45 -8.26
N GLY A 167 -3.65 16.35 -8.99
CA GLY A 167 -2.95 15.15 -8.55
C GLY A 167 -1.69 14.93 -9.38
N ASP A 168 -0.66 14.39 -8.76
CA ASP A 168 0.57 13.96 -9.41
C ASP A 168 0.51 12.47 -9.71
N ALA A 169 0.55 12.10 -10.99
CA ALA A 169 0.55 10.70 -11.40
C ALA A 169 1.96 10.11 -11.26
N TRP A 170 2.09 9.13 -10.40
CA TRP A 170 3.35 8.46 -10.12
C TRP A 170 3.38 7.05 -10.69
N THR A 171 4.54 6.65 -11.18
CA THR A 171 4.85 5.25 -11.47
C THR A 171 6.06 4.85 -10.66
N ILE A 172 5.91 3.84 -9.82
CA ILE A 172 7.00 3.22 -9.09
C ILE A 172 7.30 1.84 -9.64
N GLU A 173 8.56 1.42 -9.58
CA GLU A 173 8.99 0.07 -9.90
C GLU A 173 9.56 -0.61 -8.66
N TRP A 174 9.05 -1.81 -8.33
CA TRP A 174 9.61 -2.67 -7.29
C TRP A 174 10.90 -3.30 -7.80
N ILE A 175 11.99 -3.04 -7.10
CA ILE A 175 13.33 -3.52 -7.48
C ILE A 175 13.81 -4.62 -6.54
N GLN A 176 14.59 -5.55 -7.09
CA GLN A 176 15.29 -6.55 -6.29
C GLN A 176 16.50 -5.90 -5.61
N ASP A 177 16.56 -5.95 -4.28
CA ASP A 177 17.62 -5.33 -3.50
C ASP A 177 18.02 -6.17 -2.29
N ALA A 178 19.30 -6.17 -1.94
CA ALA A 178 19.84 -6.91 -0.80
C ALA A 178 19.28 -6.46 0.56
N ALA A 179 18.65 -5.28 0.63
CA ALA A 179 17.94 -4.83 1.81
C ALA A 179 16.60 -5.53 2.00
N CYS A 180 15.98 -6.06 0.93
CA CYS A 180 14.72 -6.77 0.97
C CYS A 180 14.97 -8.27 0.82
N ASP A 181 14.58 -9.07 1.82
CA ASP A 181 14.68 -10.54 1.80
C ASP A 181 16.07 -11.04 1.35
N SER A 182 17.13 -10.35 1.73
CA SER A 182 18.50 -10.65 1.31
C SER A 182 18.69 -10.67 -0.22
N GLY A 183 17.86 -9.97 -0.96
CA GLY A 183 17.91 -9.90 -2.42
C GLY A 183 17.20 -11.06 -3.14
N ASN A 184 16.38 -11.88 -2.44
CA ASN A 184 15.65 -12.97 -3.07
C ASN A 184 14.33 -12.51 -3.69
N SER A 185 13.75 -11.43 -3.18
CA SER A 185 12.43 -10.94 -3.59
C SER A 185 12.47 -9.46 -3.98
N LYS A 186 11.60 -9.04 -4.91
CA LYS A 186 11.40 -7.62 -5.22
C LYS A 186 10.64 -6.92 -4.07
N TYR A 187 9.64 -7.58 -3.50
CA TYR A 187 8.91 -7.13 -2.31
C TYR A 187 8.34 -8.31 -1.54
N LEU A 188 8.03 -8.09 -0.28
CA LEU A 188 7.35 -9.03 0.60
C LEU A 188 5.87 -8.68 0.64
N GLU A 189 5.00 -9.68 0.67
CA GLU A 189 3.55 -9.48 0.78
C GLU A 189 2.94 -10.37 1.84
N SER A 190 2.00 -9.82 2.61
CA SER A 190 1.22 -10.57 3.59
C SER A 190 -0.26 -10.19 3.56
N PHE A 191 -1.09 -11.14 3.98
CA PHE A 191 -2.53 -10.95 4.11
C PHE A 191 -2.93 -11.18 5.57
N VAL A 192 -3.54 -10.17 6.17
CA VAL A 192 -4.01 -10.20 7.54
C VAL A 192 -5.52 -10.19 7.54
N THR A 193 -6.12 -11.30 7.93
CA THR A 193 -7.58 -11.35 8.11
C THR A 193 -7.87 -11.02 9.57
N PRO A 194 -8.75 -10.06 9.88
CA PRO A 194 -9.09 -9.78 11.26
C PRO A 194 -9.71 -11.03 11.90
N THR A 195 -9.16 -11.43 13.03
CA THR A 195 -9.84 -12.37 13.91
C THR A 195 -11.11 -11.69 14.41
N VAL A 196 -12.27 -12.15 13.97
CA VAL A 196 -13.53 -11.74 14.55
C VAL A 196 -13.53 -12.32 15.97
N SER A 197 -13.16 -11.50 16.96
CA SER A 197 -13.49 -11.82 18.33
C SER A 197 -15.01 -11.83 18.41
N SER A 198 -15.60 -12.99 18.62
CA SER A 198 -17.00 -13.12 18.96
C SER A 198 -17.19 -12.54 20.36
N ASP A 199 -17.28 -11.23 20.47
CA ASP A 199 -17.89 -10.62 21.62
C ASP A 199 -19.37 -11.00 21.57
N SER A 200 -19.69 -12.06 22.32
CA SER A 200 -21.03 -12.40 22.69
C SER A 200 -21.57 -11.26 23.54
N HIS A 201 -22.18 -10.27 22.92
CA HIS A 201 -23.01 -9.29 23.59
C HIS A 201 -24.24 -10.06 24.13
N THR A 202 -24.10 -10.57 25.34
CA THR A 202 -25.23 -11.06 26.14
C THR A 202 -26.02 -9.80 26.53
N GLY A 203 -26.95 -9.45 25.67
CA GLY A 203 -27.94 -8.41 25.97
C GLY A 203 -28.80 -8.89 27.14
N ASP A 204 -28.51 -8.36 28.31
CA ASP A 204 -29.35 -8.46 29.48
C ASP A 204 -30.60 -7.60 29.22
N HIS A 205 -31.65 -8.27 28.73
CA HIS A 205 -32.98 -7.67 28.67
C HIS A 205 -33.55 -7.64 30.10
N GLN A 206 -33.28 -6.55 30.81
CA GLN A 206 -33.98 -6.23 32.03
C GLN A 206 -35.44 -5.89 31.65
N ALA A 207 -36.34 -6.82 31.97
CA ALA A 207 -37.77 -6.62 31.86
C ALA A 207 -38.18 -5.53 32.87
N ASP A 208 -38.53 -4.36 32.38
CA ASP A 208 -39.13 -3.29 33.19
C ASP A 208 -40.60 -3.65 33.48
N GLY A 209 -40.87 -3.89 34.77
CA GLY A 209 -42.17 -4.23 35.30
C GLY A 209 -43.10 -3.04 35.24
N SER A 210 -44.18 -3.18 34.48
CA SER A 210 -45.33 -2.28 34.48
C SER A 210 -46.03 -2.32 35.86
N GLU A 211 -45.90 -1.28 36.62
CA GLU A 211 -46.68 -1.05 37.83
C GLU A 211 -47.86 -0.15 37.49
N SER A 212 -49.06 -0.77 37.45
CA SER A 212 -50.32 -0.09 37.30
C SER A 212 -50.75 0.56 38.61
N GLN A 213 -50.93 1.87 38.63
CA GLN A 213 -51.57 2.59 39.75
C GLN A 213 -53.11 2.58 39.62
N PRO A 214 -53.86 2.37 40.70
CA PRO A 214 -55.31 2.47 40.69
C PRO A 214 -55.79 3.92 40.82
N VAL A 215 -56.80 4.25 40.02
CA VAL A 215 -57.59 5.48 40.11
C VAL A 215 -58.53 5.36 41.30
N THR A 216 -58.54 6.34 42.23
CA THR A 216 -59.65 6.58 43.18
C THR A 216 -60.11 8.02 43.03
N ASP A 217 -61.41 8.12 42.78
CA ASP A 217 -62.41 9.20 42.96
C ASP A 217 -61.95 10.65 42.96
#